data_99692f36bee6dfa7fdbd782e69164d88
#
_entry.id   99692f36bee6dfa7fdbd782e69164d88
#
_cell.length_a   1.000
_cell.length_b   1.000
_cell.length_c   1.000
_cell.angle_alpha   90.00
_cell.angle_beta   90.00
_cell.angle_gamma   90.00
#
_symmetry.space_group_name_H-M   'P 1'
#
loop_
_entity.id
_entity.type
_entity.pdbx_description
1 polymer ?
#
loop_
_entity_poly.entity_id
_entity_poly.type
_entity_poly.pdbx_seq_one_letter_code
_entity_poly.pdbx_strand_id
1 'polypeptide(L)'
;RGTEPVQAGLTAISLAVAAVPEGLPAVVTLTLALGVRKMADENALVRRLPAVEALGSVDVICTDKTGTLTEGRMTASRVWTNDAVVELDEETENASSDQVELLLRAGALCNDATTEDGDPTEKALVVAADDYGFDVETLREENPRTDEIPFSSERKWMGTVHSDDVFVK
;
A
#
# COMPACT_ATOMS: atom_id res chain seq x y z
N ARG A 1 55.27 4.93 -53.34
CA ARG A 1 55.23 3.49 -52.99
C ARG A 1 53.79 3.15 -52.62
N GLY A 2 53.06 2.53 -53.65
CA GLY A 2 51.67 2.17 -53.41
C GLY A 2 51.60 0.93 -52.49
N THR A 3 50.91 1.03 -51.41
CA THR A 3 50.50 -0.12 -50.63
C THR A 3 49.54 -0.98 -51.46
N GLU A 4 49.75 -2.30 -51.48
CA GLU A 4 48.84 -3.20 -52.18
C GLU A 4 47.41 -3.01 -51.68
N PRO A 5 46.39 -3.00 -52.57
CA PRO A 5 44.97 -2.74 -52.13
C PRO A 5 44.51 -3.64 -51.02
N VAL A 6 45.00 -4.87 -50.96
CA VAL A 6 44.68 -5.85 -49.89
C VAL A 6 45.26 -5.41 -48.52
N GLN A 7 46.48 -4.94 -48.48
CA GLN A 7 47.14 -4.44 -47.29
C GLN A 7 46.46 -3.16 -46.76
N ALA A 8 46.10 -2.25 -47.67
CA ALA A 8 45.35 -1.05 -47.32
C ALA A 8 43.98 -1.40 -46.71
N GLY A 9 43.29 -2.39 -47.28
CA GLY A 9 42.03 -2.90 -46.77
C GLY A 9 42.16 -3.53 -45.37
N LEU A 10 43.15 -4.39 -45.16
CA LEU A 10 43.41 -5.00 -43.85
C LEU A 10 43.77 -3.96 -42.78
N THR A 11 44.56 -2.97 -43.14
CA THR A 11 44.89 -1.88 -42.20
C THR A 11 43.67 -1.05 -41.83
N ALA A 12 42.81 -0.73 -42.81
CA ALA A 12 41.56 0.00 -42.55
C ALA A 12 40.61 -0.78 -41.65
N ILE A 13 40.46 -2.09 -41.86
CA ILE A 13 39.66 -2.95 -41.01
C ILE A 13 40.22 -3.01 -39.56
N SER A 14 41.53 -3.19 -39.43
CA SER A 14 42.20 -3.24 -38.13
C SER A 14 42.07 -1.91 -37.39
N LEU A 15 42.16 -0.79 -38.05
CA LEU A 15 41.93 0.54 -37.47
C LEU A 15 40.44 0.73 -37.04
N ALA A 16 39.50 0.26 -37.87
CA ALA A 16 38.09 0.33 -37.57
C ALA A 16 37.72 -0.49 -36.33
N VAL A 17 38.27 -1.71 -36.21
CA VAL A 17 38.09 -2.55 -35.01
C VAL A 17 38.73 -1.92 -33.78
N ALA A 18 39.95 -1.39 -33.91
CA ALA A 18 40.66 -0.71 -32.81
C ALA A 18 39.96 0.60 -32.35
N ALA A 19 39.15 1.20 -33.23
CA ALA A 19 38.36 2.39 -32.86
C ALA A 19 37.09 2.08 -32.04
N VAL A 20 36.68 0.81 -31.96
CA VAL A 20 35.55 0.40 -31.08
C VAL A 20 36.01 0.41 -29.62
N PRO A 21 35.39 1.22 -28.76
CA PRO A 21 35.76 1.26 -27.35
C PRO A 21 35.33 -0.03 -26.64
N GLU A 22 36.21 -1.00 -26.52
CA GLU A 22 35.94 -2.32 -25.92
C GLU A 22 35.48 -2.21 -24.45
N GLY A 23 35.82 -1.12 -23.76
CA GLY A 23 35.42 -0.86 -22.38
C GLY A 23 33.98 -0.33 -22.23
N LEU A 24 33.31 0.08 -23.31
CA LEU A 24 31.99 0.70 -23.22
C LEU A 24 30.93 -0.19 -22.56
N PRO A 25 30.77 -1.49 -22.89
CA PRO A 25 29.83 -2.36 -22.24
C PRO A 25 30.07 -2.53 -20.72
N ALA A 26 31.34 -2.57 -20.32
CA ALA A 26 31.72 -2.68 -18.90
C ALA A 26 31.36 -1.41 -18.15
N VAL A 27 31.61 -0.23 -18.71
CA VAL A 27 31.24 1.06 -18.10
C VAL A 27 29.73 1.19 -17.97
N VAL A 28 28.97 0.87 -19.01
CA VAL A 28 27.50 0.89 -18.97
C VAL A 28 26.97 -0.04 -17.89
N THR A 29 27.47 -1.29 -17.85
CA THR A 29 27.03 -2.26 -16.84
C THR A 29 27.35 -1.80 -15.42
N LEU A 30 28.54 -1.25 -15.20
CA LEU A 30 28.93 -0.71 -13.89
C LEU A 30 28.05 0.47 -13.48
N THR A 31 27.77 1.39 -14.39
CA THR A 31 26.92 2.55 -14.13
C THR A 31 25.49 2.11 -13.77
N LEU A 32 24.93 1.16 -14.52
CA LEU A 32 23.61 0.60 -14.21
C LEU A 32 23.60 -0.12 -12.85
N ALA A 33 24.66 -0.88 -12.54
CA ALA A 33 24.77 -1.57 -11.24
C ALA A 33 24.83 -0.58 -10.07
N LEU A 34 25.56 0.53 -10.21
CA LEU A 34 25.58 1.60 -9.20
C LEU A 34 24.20 2.29 -9.07
N GLY A 35 23.49 2.47 -10.19
CA GLY A 35 22.12 2.96 -10.20
C GLY A 35 21.17 2.06 -9.42
N VAL A 36 21.22 0.75 -9.68
CA VAL A 36 20.41 -0.26 -8.94
C VAL A 36 20.71 -0.22 -7.45
N ARG A 37 21.98 -0.11 -7.07
CA ARG A 37 22.36 -0.01 -5.66
C ARG A 37 21.73 1.22 -5.00
N LYS A 38 21.82 2.39 -5.63
CA LYS A 38 21.21 3.61 -5.13
C LYS A 38 19.69 3.49 -5.02
N MET A 39 19.04 2.83 -6.00
CA MET A 39 17.60 2.57 -5.94
C MET A 39 17.23 1.64 -4.77
N ALA A 40 18.05 0.61 -4.51
CA ALA A 40 17.85 -0.29 -3.38
C ALA A 40 17.99 0.44 -2.02
N ASP A 41 18.91 1.39 -1.92
CA ASP A 41 19.08 2.24 -0.72
C ASP A 41 17.81 3.11 -0.46
N GLU A 42 17.02 3.38 -1.52
CA GLU A 42 15.73 4.08 -1.45
C GLU A 42 14.53 3.11 -1.47
N ASN A 43 14.73 1.84 -1.08
CA ASN A 43 13.73 0.78 -1.04
C ASN A 43 13.10 0.41 -2.40
N ALA A 44 13.70 0.82 -3.51
CA ALA A 44 13.24 0.48 -4.86
C ALA A 44 13.97 -0.76 -5.37
N LEU A 45 13.31 -1.93 -5.32
CA LEU A 45 13.90 -3.20 -5.72
C LEU A 45 13.82 -3.42 -7.24
N VAL A 46 14.96 -3.37 -7.92
CA VAL A 46 15.08 -3.65 -9.36
C VAL A 46 15.60 -5.07 -9.59
N ARG A 47 14.84 -5.88 -10.33
CA ARG A 47 15.19 -7.27 -10.63
C ARG A 47 15.97 -7.46 -11.95
N ARG A 48 15.98 -6.45 -12.82
CA ARG A 48 16.63 -6.52 -14.14
C ARG A 48 17.31 -5.20 -14.45
N LEU A 49 18.61 -5.24 -14.79
CA LEU A 49 19.38 -4.05 -15.15
C LEU A 49 18.76 -3.20 -16.29
N PRO A 50 18.24 -3.81 -17.39
CA PRO A 50 17.61 -3.03 -18.46
C PRO A 50 16.37 -2.24 -18.01
N ALA A 51 15.72 -2.62 -16.91
CA ALA A 51 14.58 -1.88 -16.39
C ALA A 51 14.96 -0.50 -15.86
N VAL A 52 16.19 -0.33 -15.36
CA VAL A 52 16.71 0.98 -14.90
C VAL A 52 16.82 1.95 -16.06
N GLU A 53 17.35 1.48 -17.20
CA GLU A 53 17.45 2.28 -18.41
C GLU A 53 16.07 2.68 -18.95
N ALA A 54 15.16 1.71 -19.03
CA ALA A 54 13.80 1.97 -19.45
C ALA A 54 13.10 2.98 -18.54
N LEU A 55 13.25 2.86 -17.20
CA LEU A 55 12.67 3.79 -16.24
C LEU A 55 13.21 5.21 -16.40
N GLY A 56 14.51 5.36 -16.72
CA GLY A 56 15.14 6.66 -16.95
C GLY A 56 14.71 7.37 -18.25
N SER A 57 14.03 6.66 -19.15
CA SER A 57 13.61 7.15 -20.47
C SER A 57 12.09 7.27 -20.65
N VAL A 58 11.31 7.07 -19.57
CA VAL A 58 9.84 7.20 -19.66
C VAL A 58 9.42 8.66 -19.58
N ASP A 59 8.47 9.04 -20.41
CA ASP A 59 7.85 10.38 -20.42
C ASP A 59 6.55 10.40 -19.63
N VAL A 60 5.92 9.24 -19.38
CA VAL A 60 4.63 9.11 -18.71
C VAL A 60 4.69 8.00 -17.67
N ILE A 61 4.26 8.31 -16.46
CA ILE A 61 4.12 7.35 -15.36
C ILE A 61 2.63 7.18 -15.05
N CYS A 62 2.14 5.95 -15.20
CA CYS A 62 0.79 5.58 -14.78
C CYS A 62 0.88 4.86 -13.43
N THR A 63 0.21 5.38 -12.43
CA THR A 63 0.20 4.80 -11.09
C THR A 63 -1.22 4.61 -10.60
N ASP A 64 -1.47 3.55 -9.84
CA ASP A 64 -2.69 3.41 -9.07
C ASP A 64 -2.65 4.36 -7.85
N LYS A 65 -3.83 4.75 -7.38
CA LYS A 65 -3.96 5.65 -6.23
C LYS A 65 -3.67 4.91 -4.93
N THR A 66 -4.33 3.77 -4.73
CA THR A 66 -4.39 3.09 -3.43
C THR A 66 -3.13 2.27 -3.17
N GLY A 67 -2.47 2.52 -2.04
CA GLY A 67 -1.24 1.85 -1.66
C GLY A 67 0.02 2.28 -2.44
N THR A 68 -0.10 3.30 -3.34
CA THR A 68 1.03 3.86 -4.08
C THR A 68 1.14 5.37 -3.83
N LEU A 69 0.07 6.12 -4.11
CA LEU A 69 -0.01 7.55 -3.77
C LEU A 69 -0.56 7.77 -2.37
N THR A 70 -1.24 6.78 -1.82
CA THR A 70 -1.75 6.76 -0.45
C THR A 70 -1.09 5.62 0.32
N GLU A 71 -1.08 5.72 1.63
CA GLU A 71 -0.51 4.69 2.51
C GLU A 71 -1.33 3.39 2.56
N GLY A 72 -2.48 3.34 1.89
CA GLY A 72 -3.39 2.19 1.95
C GLY A 72 -4.04 2.01 3.32
N ARG A 73 -3.96 3.00 4.19
CA ARG A 73 -4.62 3.03 5.50
C ARG A 73 -5.89 3.86 5.43
N MET A 74 -6.88 3.43 6.18
CA MET A 74 -8.08 4.21 6.45
C MET A 74 -8.13 4.56 7.93
N THR A 75 -8.66 5.73 8.24
CA THR A 75 -8.89 6.20 9.61
C THR A 75 -10.29 6.77 9.68
N ALA A 76 -11.06 6.35 10.67
CA ALA A 76 -12.33 6.98 10.97
C ALA A 76 -12.06 8.29 11.72
N SER A 77 -12.29 9.42 11.05
CA SER A 77 -12.05 10.75 11.62
C SER A 77 -13.30 11.41 12.18
N ARG A 78 -14.46 10.95 11.75
CA ARG A 78 -15.75 11.52 12.17
C ARG A 78 -16.81 10.46 12.23
N VAL A 79 -17.71 10.59 13.21
CA VAL A 79 -18.97 9.85 13.26
C VAL A 79 -20.14 10.83 13.18
N TRP A 80 -21.18 10.42 12.50
CA TRP A 80 -22.40 11.17 12.41
C TRP A 80 -23.52 10.39 13.11
N THR A 81 -24.18 11.07 14.05
CA THR A 81 -25.37 10.57 14.76
C THR A 81 -26.57 11.45 14.40
N ASN A 82 -27.77 11.11 14.84
CA ASN A 82 -28.96 11.92 14.57
C ASN A 82 -28.83 13.35 15.12
N ASP A 83 -28.04 13.56 16.15
CA ASP A 83 -27.96 14.82 16.89
C ASP A 83 -26.75 15.68 16.51
N ALA A 84 -25.64 15.05 16.07
CA ALA A 84 -24.39 15.78 15.81
C ALA A 84 -23.41 15.01 14.92
N VAL A 85 -22.46 15.76 14.38
CA VAL A 85 -21.19 15.22 13.85
C VAL A 85 -20.17 15.34 14.96
N VAL A 86 -19.53 14.23 15.30
CA VAL A 86 -18.47 14.15 16.31
C VAL A 86 -17.17 13.82 15.62
N GLU A 87 -16.12 14.64 15.83
CA GLU A 87 -14.79 14.32 15.37
C GLU A 87 -14.15 13.31 16.32
N LEU A 88 -13.51 12.28 15.77
CA LEU A 88 -12.79 11.28 16.53
C LEU A 88 -11.30 11.69 16.54
N ASP A 89 -10.94 12.60 17.43
CA ASP A 89 -9.58 13.02 17.70
C ASP A 89 -9.19 12.70 19.15
N GLU A 90 -7.91 12.85 19.47
CA GLU A 90 -7.35 12.54 20.79
C GLU A 90 -7.99 13.36 21.94
N GLU A 91 -8.75 14.43 21.64
CA GLU A 91 -9.44 15.27 22.64
C GLU A 91 -10.88 14.84 22.89
N THR A 92 -11.39 13.83 22.18
CA THR A 92 -12.83 13.45 22.18
C THR A 92 -13.24 12.58 23.37
N GLU A 93 -12.34 12.23 24.31
CA GLU A 93 -12.68 11.49 25.55
C GLU A 93 -13.85 12.12 26.36
N ASN A 94 -14.22 13.36 26.06
CA ASN A 94 -15.28 14.07 26.78
C ASN A 94 -16.62 14.21 26.03
N ALA A 95 -16.72 13.74 24.79
CA ALA A 95 -17.96 13.77 24.02
C ALA A 95 -18.68 12.42 24.02
N SER A 96 -18.78 11.76 25.18
CA SER A 96 -19.50 10.50 25.32
C SER A 96 -21.00 10.74 25.14
N SER A 97 -21.46 10.54 23.90
CA SER A 97 -22.85 10.37 23.58
C SER A 97 -23.14 8.88 23.48
N ASP A 98 -24.18 8.41 24.15
CA ASP A 98 -24.67 7.01 24.11
C ASP A 98 -24.76 6.50 22.65
N GLN A 99 -25.04 7.41 21.68
CA GLN A 99 -25.15 7.10 20.26
C GLN A 99 -23.81 6.86 19.60
N VAL A 100 -22.77 7.63 19.95
CA VAL A 100 -21.40 7.43 19.45
C VAL A 100 -20.84 6.13 19.99
N GLU A 101 -21.04 5.88 21.30
CA GLU A 101 -20.64 4.65 21.96
C GLU A 101 -21.28 3.42 21.29
N LEU A 102 -22.60 3.45 21.06
CA LEU A 102 -23.32 2.39 20.38
C LEU A 102 -22.81 2.15 18.95
N LEU A 103 -22.51 3.22 18.23
CA LEU A 103 -22.00 3.14 16.85
C LEU A 103 -20.62 2.51 16.79
N LEU A 104 -19.70 2.93 17.67
CA LEU A 104 -18.35 2.37 17.74
C LEU A 104 -18.37 0.92 18.23
N ARG A 105 -19.22 0.60 19.20
CA ARG A 105 -19.46 -0.77 19.67
C ARG A 105 -19.97 -1.66 18.53
N ALA A 106 -20.94 -1.20 17.75
CA ALA A 106 -21.43 -1.92 16.58
C ALA A 106 -20.33 -2.13 15.53
N GLY A 107 -19.50 -1.10 15.27
CA GLY A 107 -18.36 -1.17 14.38
C GLY A 107 -17.30 -2.18 14.81
N ALA A 108 -17.05 -2.32 16.11
CA ALA A 108 -16.09 -3.27 16.68
C ALA A 108 -16.62 -4.71 16.72
N LEU A 109 -17.90 -4.92 17.03
CA LEU A 109 -18.52 -6.24 17.14
C LEU A 109 -18.92 -6.84 15.80
N CYS A 110 -19.46 -6.03 14.87
CA CYS A 110 -19.79 -6.45 13.51
C CYS A 110 -18.56 -6.33 12.60
N ASN A 111 -17.46 -7.02 12.96
CA ASN A 111 -16.16 -6.83 12.35
C ASN A 111 -15.26 -8.05 12.57
N ASP A 112 -14.45 -8.40 11.56
CA ASP A 112 -13.50 -9.52 11.63
C ASP A 112 -12.04 -9.06 11.75
N ALA A 113 -11.77 -7.76 11.56
CA ALA A 113 -10.43 -7.19 11.70
C ALA A 113 -9.99 -7.06 13.16
N THR A 114 -8.69 -6.92 13.34
CA THR A 114 -8.04 -6.49 14.59
C THR A 114 -7.42 -5.11 14.40
N THR A 115 -6.79 -4.56 15.43
CA THR A 115 -6.01 -3.31 15.31
C THR A 115 -4.79 -3.46 14.39
N GLU A 116 -4.30 -4.68 14.18
CA GLU A 116 -3.10 -4.94 13.39
C GLU A 116 -3.40 -5.50 12.00
N ASP A 117 -4.44 -6.34 11.85
CA ASP A 117 -4.74 -7.08 10.63
C ASP A 117 -6.22 -7.01 10.23
N GLY A 118 -6.50 -7.12 8.93
CA GLY A 118 -7.84 -7.11 8.36
C GLY A 118 -8.00 -6.15 7.18
N ASP A 119 -9.23 -6.08 6.66
CA ASP A 119 -9.59 -5.10 5.64
C ASP A 119 -9.38 -3.67 6.15
N PRO A 120 -8.81 -2.74 5.36
CA PRO A 120 -8.52 -1.37 5.80
C PRO A 120 -9.73 -0.62 6.36
N THR A 121 -10.93 -0.85 5.83
CA THR A 121 -12.17 -0.21 6.31
C THR A 121 -12.58 -0.78 7.66
N GLU A 122 -12.52 -2.09 7.81
CA GLU A 122 -12.84 -2.78 9.05
C GLU A 122 -11.87 -2.43 10.16
N LYS A 123 -10.57 -2.43 9.82
CA LYS A 123 -9.51 -2.02 10.74
C LYS A 123 -9.69 -0.58 11.23
N ALA A 124 -10.10 0.35 10.37
CA ALA A 124 -10.37 1.72 10.76
C ALA A 124 -11.48 1.84 11.83
N LEU A 125 -12.49 0.99 11.77
CA LEU A 125 -13.57 0.96 12.76
C LEU A 125 -13.10 0.39 14.09
N VAL A 126 -12.28 -0.67 14.06
CA VAL A 126 -11.72 -1.29 15.27
C VAL A 126 -10.77 -0.33 15.98
N VAL A 127 -9.85 0.31 15.21
CA VAL A 127 -8.93 1.31 15.76
C VAL A 127 -9.70 2.49 16.35
N ALA A 128 -10.75 2.97 15.68
CA ALA A 128 -11.56 4.07 16.21
C ALA A 128 -12.28 3.71 17.52
N ALA A 129 -12.70 2.46 17.70
CA ALA A 129 -13.29 1.99 18.95
C ALA A 129 -12.23 1.89 20.06
N ASP A 130 -11.03 1.40 19.74
CA ASP A 130 -9.89 1.29 20.66
C ASP A 130 -9.43 2.69 21.11
N ASP A 131 -9.23 3.62 20.18
CA ASP A 131 -8.85 5.03 20.45
C ASP A 131 -9.90 5.76 21.30
N TYR A 132 -11.17 5.40 21.15
CA TYR A 132 -12.26 5.95 21.96
C TYR A 132 -12.29 5.40 23.40
N GLY A 133 -11.53 4.34 23.68
CA GLY A 133 -11.36 3.76 25.00
C GLY A 133 -12.05 2.41 25.23
N PHE A 134 -12.53 1.76 24.16
CA PHE A 134 -12.97 0.36 24.25
C PHE A 134 -11.75 -0.58 24.25
N ASP A 135 -11.69 -1.48 25.21
CA ASP A 135 -10.88 -2.70 25.05
C ASP A 135 -11.66 -3.65 24.12
N VAL A 136 -11.30 -3.65 22.82
CA VAL A 136 -12.04 -4.40 21.80
C VAL A 136 -11.96 -5.91 22.03
N GLU A 137 -10.87 -6.43 22.59
CA GLU A 137 -10.73 -7.85 22.91
C GLU A 137 -11.70 -8.24 24.04
N THR A 138 -11.68 -7.51 25.14
CA THR A 138 -12.62 -7.70 26.26
C THR A 138 -14.06 -7.52 25.80
N LEU A 139 -14.35 -6.51 24.97
CA LEU A 139 -15.68 -6.26 24.43
C LEU A 139 -16.21 -7.47 23.62
N ARG A 140 -15.37 -8.12 22.85
CA ARG A 140 -15.73 -9.32 22.07
C ARG A 140 -15.88 -10.56 22.93
N GLU A 141 -15.08 -10.71 23.98
CA GLU A 141 -15.20 -11.81 24.93
C GLU A 141 -16.50 -11.71 25.73
N GLU A 142 -16.89 -10.51 26.16
CA GLU A 142 -18.14 -10.26 26.87
C GLU A 142 -19.39 -10.38 25.97
N ASN A 143 -19.24 -10.17 24.68
CA ASN A 143 -20.30 -10.24 23.68
C ASN A 143 -19.95 -11.25 22.57
N PRO A 144 -19.93 -12.55 22.86
CA PRO A 144 -19.55 -13.56 21.89
C PRO A 144 -20.54 -13.60 20.71
N ARG A 145 -20.01 -13.66 19.51
CA ARG A 145 -20.79 -13.84 18.27
C ARG A 145 -21.42 -15.23 18.29
N THR A 146 -22.74 -15.31 18.19
CA THR A 146 -23.52 -16.54 18.19
C THR A 146 -23.94 -16.96 16.78
N ASP A 147 -24.14 -15.98 15.88
CA ASP A 147 -24.51 -16.22 14.48
C ASP A 147 -24.07 -15.03 13.63
N GLU A 148 -24.02 -15.21 12.30
CA GLU A 148 -23.67 -14.14 11.37
C GLU A 148 -24.41 -14.27 10.04
N ILE A 149 -24.62 -13.11 9.40
CA ILE A 149 -25.02 -12.97 8.03
C ILE A 149 -23.81 -12.37 7.29
N PRO A 150 -23.05 -13.16 6.51
CA PRO A 150 -21.84 -12.67 5.85
C PRO A 150 -22.13 -11.54 4.88
N PHE A 151 -21.14 -10.69 4.62
CA PHE A 151 -21.22 -9.64 3.61
C PHE A 151 -21.59 -10.20 2.24
N SER A 152 -22.48 -9.52 1.54
CA SER A 152 -22.81 -9.83 0.16
C SER A 152 -22.75 -8.57 -0.70
N SER A 153 -22.09 -8.67 -1.85
CA SER A 153 -22.01 -7.57 -2.81
C SER A 153 -23.38 -7.14 -3.37
N GLU A 154 -24.38 -8.01 -3.30
CA GLU A 154 -25.76 -7.68 -3.69
C GLU A 154 -26.48 -6.90 -2.59
N ARG A 155 -26.34 -7.33 -1.35
CA ARG A 155 -26.99 -6.70 -0.18
C ARG A 155 -26.25 -5.46 0.30
N LYS A 156 -24.92 -5.40 0.09
CA LYS A 156 -24.05 -4.30 0.55
C LYS A 156 -23.98 -4.13 2.08
N TRP A 157 -24.28 -5.17 2.84
CA TRP A 157 -24.19 -5.20 4.28
C TRP A 157 -23.87 -6.59 4.80
N MET A 158 -23.40 -6.64 6.03
CA MET A 158 -23.27 -7.83 6.85
C MET A 158 -23.94 -7.62 8.21
N GLY A 159 -24.20 -8.68 8.94
CA GLY A 159 -24.76 -8.63 10.29
C GLY A 159 -24.18 -9.70 11.19
N THR A 160 -24.02 -9.38 12.45
CA THR A 160 -23.57 -10.31 13.50
C THR A 160 -24.57 -10.34 14.64
N VAL A 161 -24.79 -11.53 15.19
CA VAL A 161 -25.71 -11.77 16.30
C VAL A 161 -24.91 -12.02 17.58
N HIS A 162 -25.21 -11.30 18.61
CA HIS A 162 -24.54 -11.37 19.91
C HIS A 162 -25.59 -11.47 21.03
N SER A 163 -25.88 -12.69 21.49
CA SER A 163 -26.94 -12.96 22.46
C SER A 163 -28.31 -12.36 22.05
N ASP A 164 -28.69 -11.24 22.62
CA ASP A 164 -29.97 -10.55 22.34
C ASP A 164 -29.83 -9.39 21.35
N ASP A 165 -28.60 -9.02 20.97
CA ASP A 165 -28.30 -7.89 20.07
C ASP A 165 -27.91 -8.35 18.67
N VAL A 166 -28.32 -7.56 17.67
CA VAL A 166 -27.92 -7.73 16.26
C VAL A 166 -27.30 -6.44 15.78
N PHE A 167 -26.05 -6.52 15.36
CA PHE A 167 -25.34 -5.39 14.74
C PHE A 167 -25.24 -5.58 13.23
N VAL A 168 -25.48 -4.51 12.49
CA VAL A 168 -25.48 -4.51 11.02
C VAL A 168 -24.55 -3.41 10.53
N LYS A 169 -23.71 -3.78 9.56
CA LYS A 169 -22.74 -2.88 8.95
C LYS A 169 -22.84 -2.92 7.41
#